data_fbc89e3bf523735878dd0ee377d89824
#
_entry.id   fbc89e3bf523735878dd0ee377d89824
#
_cell.length_a   1.000
_cell.length_b   1.000
_cell.length_c   1.000
_cell.angle_alpha   90.00
_cell.angle_beta   90.00
_cell.angle_gamma   90.00
#
_symmetry.space_group_name_H-M   'P 1'
#
loop_
_entity.id
_entity.type
_entity.pdbx_description
1 polymer ?
#
loop_
_entity_poly.entity_id
_entity_poly.type
_entity_poly.pdbx_seq_one_letter_code
_entity_poly.pdbx_strand_id
1 'polypeptide(L)'
;MALSPQERIELLSLARKAVESAVTAGPPPTCEQATELMNEQRGCFVTLKNGDRLRGCIGQFVGRGPLWQNVVEMGVAAAADPRFVFDPITPAELPQLTVEVSVLSPLRESENPLEEIELGTHGIYIVGPSSGCFLPEVATEQGWSARQFLDHCCASKAGMETEAWQRPDTTVYLFTSEKFND
;
A
#
# COMPACT_ATOMS: atom_id res chain seq x y z
N MET A 1 6.95 7.64 -13.08
CA MET A 1 6.69 6.81 -14.27
C MET A 1 5.72 5.71 -13.87
N ALA A 2 4.76 5.37 -14.74
CA ALA A 2 3.83 4.26 -14.52
C ALA A 2 4.52 2.93 -14.87
N LEU A 3 4.12 1.84 -14.17
CA LEU A 3 4.59 0.49 -14.46
C LEU A 3 4.10 0.02 -15.85
N SER A 4 4.98 -0.59 -16.61
CA SER A 4 4.59 -1.30 -17.84
C SER A 4 3.75 -2.53 -17.51
N PRO A 5 2.96 -3.07 -18.46
CA PRO A 5 2.22 -4.31 -18.26
C PRO A 5 3.10 -5.49 -17.82
N GLN A 6 4.33 -5.58 -18.35
CA GLN A 6 5.27 -6.64 -18.01
C GLN A 6 5.78 -6.52 -16.57
N GLU A 7 6.08 -5.30 -16.10
CA GLU A 7 6.51 -5.06 -14.71
C GLU A 7 5.39 -5.39 -13.72
N ARG A 8 4.13 -5.09 -14.05
CA ARG A 8 2.97 -5.46 -13.22
C ARG A 8 2.84 -6.99 -13.09
N ILE A 9 2.97 -7.72 -14.21
CA ILE A 9 2.94 -9.19 -14.22
C ILE A 9 4.07 -9.76 -13.36
N GLU A 10 5.27 -9.24 -13.50
CA GLU A 10 6.45 -9.71 -12.74
C GLU A 10 6.29 -9.44 -11.24
N LEU A 11 5.91 -8.21 -10.85
CA LEU A 11 5.68 -7.85 -9.45
C LEU A 11 4.55 -8.68 -8.81
N LEU A 12 3.49 -8.95 -9.56
CA LEU A 12 2.38 -9.79 -9.11
C LEU A 12 2.82 -11.25 -8.94
N SER A 13 3.61 -11.78 -9.87
CA SER A 13 4.22 -13.11 -9.77
C SER A 13 5.12 -13.23 -8.53
N LEU A 14 5.93 -12.21 -8.26
CA LEU A 14 6.78 -12.15 -7.06
C LEU A 14 5.95 -12.12 -5.78
N ALA A 15 4.90 -11.30 -5.73
CA ALA A 15 3.99 -11.24 -4.58
C ALA A 15 3.33 -12.60 -4.33
N ARG A 16 2.80 -13.28 -5.36
CA ARG A 16 2.18 -14.59 -5.24
C ARG A 16 3.15 -15.64 -4.73
N LYS A 17 4.34 -15.74 -5.31
CA LYS A 17 5.40 -16.67 -4.86
C LYS A 17 5.84 -16.38 -3.43
N ALA A 18 5.88 -15.10 -3.02
CA ALA A 18 6.20 -14.72 -1.65
C ALA A 18 5.13 -15.21 -0.65
N VAL A 19 3.85 -15.07 -0.98
CA VAL A 19 2.73 -15.61 -0.20
C VAL A 19 2.81 -17.13 -0.11
N GLU A 20 3.02 -17.82 -1.23
CA GLU A 20 3.16 -19.27 -1.28
C GLU A 20 4.34 -19.76 -0.41
N SER A 21 5.49 -19.07 -0.52
CA SER A 21 6.66 -19.43 0.28
C SER A 21 6.43 -19.26 1.78
N ALA A 22 5.73 -18.19 2.18
CA ALA A 22 5.39 -17.95 3.58
C ALA A 22 4.45 -19.02 4.14
N VAL A 23 3.41 -19.41 3.38
CA VAL A 23 2.43 -20.42 3.80
C VAL A 23 3.01 -21.82 3.83
N THR A 24 3.97 -22.14 2.93
CA THR A 24 4.59 -23.48 2.83
C THR A 24 5.94 -23.57 3.51
N ALA A 25 6.39 -22.52 4.22
CA ALA A 25 7.70 -22.42 4.85
C ALA A 25 8.87 -22.61 3.86
N GLY A 26 8.70 -22.15 2.62
CA GLY A 26 9.72 -22.14 1.58
C GLY A 26 10.58 -20.86 1.61
N PRO A 27 11.66 -20.80 0.81
CA PRO A 27 12.45 -19.59 0.67
C PRO A 27 11.68 -18.52 -0.10
N PRO A 28 11.81 -17.22 0.27
CA PRO A 28 11.19 -16.13 -0.50
C PRO A 28 11.79 -16.05 -1.91
N PRO A 29 11.01 -15.61 -2.91
CA PRO A 29 11.49 -15.45 -4.28
C PRO A 29 12.50 -14.31 -4.39
N THR A 30 13.35 -14.40 -5.43
CA THR A 30 14.28 -13.35 -5.85
C THR A 30 13.94 -12.88 -7.26
N CYS A 31 14.27 -11.64 -7.59
CA CYS A 31 14.13 -11.08 -8.93
C CYS A 31 15.51 -11.03 -9.61
N GLU A 32 15.70 -11.83 -10.69
CA GLU A 32 16.98 -11.88 -11.41
C GLU A 32 17.12 -10.75 -12.45
N GLN A 33 15.99 -10.24 -12.95
CA GLN A 33 15.97 -9.27 -14.04
C GLN A 33 15.06 -8.07 -13.70
N ALA A 34 15.35 -7.41 -12.59
CA ALA A 34 14.63 -6.21 -12.20
C ALA A 34 14.93 -5.04 -13.15
N THR A 35 13.89 -4.38 -13.63
CA THR A 35 14.02 -3.15 -14.41
C THR A 35 14.50 -1.98 -13.55
N GLU A 36 14.83 -0.85 -14.14
CA GLU A 36 15.21 0.36 -13.43
C GLU A 36 14.10 0.79 -12.45
N LEU A 37 12.84 0.78 -12.91
CA LEU A 37 11.68 1.14 -12.10
C LEU A 37 11.43 0.15 -10.95
N MET A 38 11.61 -1.15 -11.17
CA MET A 38 11.51 -2.16 -10.13
C MET A 38 12.63 -2.06 -9.08
N ASN A 39 13.74 -1.38 -9.41
CA ASN A 39 14.83 -1.07 -8.49
C ASN A 39 14.66 0.29 -7.78
N GLU A 40 13.67 1.11 -8.15
CA GLU A 40 13.37 2.34 -7.41
C GLU A 40 12.89 2.03 -5.99
N GLN A 41 13.19 2.94 -5.09
CA GLN A 41 12.69 2.87 -3.71
C GLN A 41 11.26 3.41 -3.66
N ARG A 42 10.27 2.52 -3.67
CA ARG A 42 8.84 2.85 -3.61
C ARG A 42 8.12 2.09 -2.52
N GLY A 43 7.10 2.74 -1.94
CA GLY A 43 6.13 2.08 -1.07
C GLY A 43 5.23 1.14 -1.87
N CYS A 44 4.74 0.09 -1.21
CA CYS A 44 3.75 -0.80 -1.78
C CYS A 44 2.91 -1.47 -0.68
N PHE A 45 1.76 -1.99 -1.09
CA PHE A 45 0.89 -2.85 -0.28
C PHE A 45 0.62 -4.15 -1.02
N VAL A 46 0.52 -5.25 -0.26
CA VAL A 46 0.03 -6.53 -0.77
C VAL A 46 -1.23 -6.89 -0.01
N THR A 47 -2.32 -7.12 -0.75
CA THR A 47 -3.63 -7.49 -0.22
C THR A 47 -3.99 -8.89 -0.70
N LEU A 48 -4.47 -9.72 0.22
CA LEU A 48 -4.89 -11.10 -0.03
C LEU A 48 -6.38 -11.22 0.24
N LYS A 49 -7.13 -11.77 -0.73
CA LYS A 49 -8.56 -12.00 -0.61
C LYS A 49 -8.90 -13.43 -1.02
N ASN A 50 -9.92 -14.01 -0.38
CA ASN A 50 -10.58 -15.23 -0.81
C ASN A 50 -12.05 -14.89 -1.09
N GLY A 51 -12.39 -14.71 -2.37
CA GLY A 51 -13.62 -14.02 -2.76
C GLY A 51 -13.65 -12.61 -2.16
N ASP A 52 -14.73 -12.26 -1.49
CA ASP A 52 -14.89 -10.96 -0.82
C ASP A 52 -14.22 -10.89 0.57
N ARG A 53 -13.68 -12.01 1.06
CA ARG A 53 -13.08 -12.09 2.39
C ARG A 53 -11.63 -11.63 2.37
N LEU A 54 -11.33 -10.59 3.16
CA LEU A 54 -9.93 -10.18 3.39
C LEU A 54 -9.19 -11.28 4.17
N ARG A 55 -7.98 -11.65 3.70
CA ARG A 55 -7.10 -12.64 4.33
C ARG A 55 -5.78 -12.07 4.80
N GLY A 56 -5.42 -10.87 4.35
CA GLY A 56 -4.24 -10.13 4.76
C GLY A 56 -4.10 -8.85 3.95
N CYS A 57 -3.53 -7.81 4.56
CA CYS A 57 -3.19 -6.57 3.86
C CYS A 57 -2.09 -5.87 4.64
N ILE A 58 -0.88 -5.93 4.14
CA ILE A 58 0.30 -5.30 4.74
C ILE A 58 1.04 -4.49 3.69
N GLY A 59 1.59 -3.37 4.10
CA GLY A 59 2.37 -2.49 3.22
C GLY A 59 3.16 -1.44 3.97
N GLN A 60 3.90 -0.65 3.21
CA GLN A 60 4.69 0.47 3.70
C GLN A 60 4.61 1.64 2.72
N PHE A 61 4.53 2.87 3.25
CA PHE A 61 4.42 4.09 2.42
C PHE A 61 5.76 4.50 1.81
N VAL A 62 6.83 4.26 2.54
CA VAL A 62 8.19 4.51 2.08
C VAL A 62 8.91 3.17 1.99
N GLY A 63 9.32 2.77 0.80
CA GLY A 63 10.11 1.55 0.60
C GLY A 63 11.45 1.63 1.34
N ARG A 64 11.92 0.50 1.86
CA ARG A 64 13.24 0.40 2.52
C ARG A 64 14.34 -0.05 1.56
N GLY A 65 13.96 -0.56 0.41
CA GLY A 65 14.84 -1.08 -0.63
C GLY A 65 14.15 -1.02 -2.01
N PRO A 66 14.64 -1.78 -2.99
CA PRO A 66 14.03 -1.88 -4.31
C PRO A 66 12.55 -2.28 -4.23
N LEU A 67 11.72 -1.77 -5.14
CA LEU A 67 10.30 -2.07 -5.19
C LEU A 67 10.01 -3.57 -5.23
N TRP A 68 10.73 -4.33 -6.06
CA TRP A 68 10.53 -5.77 -6.14
C TRP A 68 10.75 -6.48 -4.81
N GLN A 69 11.77 -6.06 -4.04
CA GLN A 69 12.06 -6.62 -2.71
C GLN A 69 10.99 -6.23 -1.71
N ASN A 70 10.54 -4.96 -1.72
CA ASN A 70 9.44 -4.49 -0.87
C ASN A 70 8.16 -5.29 -1.14
N VAL A 71 7.85 -5.60 -2.41
CA VAL A 71 6.68 -6.42 -2.79
C VAL A 71 6.81 -7.84 -2.22
N VAL A 72 7.98 -8.45 -2.30
CA VAL A 72 8.24 -9.78 -1.69
C VAL A 72 8.06 -9.73 -0.17
N GLU A 73 8.68 -8.76 0.50
CA GLU A 73 8.56 -8.60 1.95
C GLU A 73 7.11 -8.39 2.40
N MET A 74 6.36 -7.53 1.69
CA MET A 74 4.95 -7.28 1.99
C MET A 74 4.07 -8.49 1.67
N GLY A 75 4.39 -9.28 0.66
CA GLY A 75 3.70 -10.54 0.36
C GLY A 75 3.84 -11.56 1.48
N VAL A 76 5.08 -11.76 1.97
CA VAL A 76 5.34 -12.63 3.14
C VAL A 76 4.59 -12.11 4.38
N ALA A 77 4.67 -10.81 4.64
CA ALA A 77 4.02 -10.21 5.81
C ALA A 77 2.49 -10.28 5.73
N ALA A 78 1.90 -10.10 4.54
CA ALA A 78 0.46 -10.20 4.33
C ALA A 78 -0.07 -11.62 4.57
N ALA A 79 0.70 -12.65 4.20
CA ALA A 79 0.35 -14.04 4.49
C ALA A 79 0.35 -14.37 6.01
N ALA A 80 1.12 -13.60 6.78
CA ALA A 80 1.23 -13.71 8.24
C ALA A 80 0.62 -12.50 8.97
N ASP A 81 -0.38 -11.84 8.39
CA ASP A 81 -1.03 -10.66 8.95
C ASP A 81 -1.54 -10.95 10.38
N PRO A 82 -1.07 -10.18 11.40
CA PRO A 82 -1.41 -10.45 12.80
C PRO A 82 -2.90 -10.43 13.12
N ARG A 83 -3.71 -9.76 12.30
CA ARG A 83 -5.18 -9.73 12.47
C ARG A 83 -5.82 -11.10 12.26
N PHE A 84 -5.14 -12.02 11.56
CA PHE A 84 -5.63 -13.36 11.20
C PHE A 84 -4.84 -14.49 11.86
N VAL A 85 -4.11 -14.21 12.95
CA VAL A 85 -3.28 -15.21 13.65
C VAL A 85 -4.05 -16.45 14.12
N PHE A 86 -5.33 -16.32 14.45
CA PHE A 86 -6.21 -17.43 14.86
C PHE A 86 -6.92 -18.12 13.69
N ASP A 87 -6.69 -17.66 12.48
CA ASP A 87 -7.30 -18.16 11.25
C ASP A 87 -6.30 -17.99 10.09
N PRO A 88 -5.13 -18.67 10.17
CA PRO A 88 -4.06 -18.49 9.21
C PRO A 88 -4.44 -19.06 7.84
N ILE A 89 -3.82 -18.52 6.80
CA ILE A 89 -3.93 -19.05 5.44
C ILE A 89 -3.30 -20.45 5.40
N THR A 90 -4.02 -21.38 4.82
CA THR A 90 -3.55 -22.78 4.66
C THR A 90 -3.08 -23.05 3.22
N PRO A 91 -2.21 -24.07 2.98
CA PRO A 91 -1.81 -24.46 1.63
C PRO A 91 -2.99 -24.81 0.71
N ALA A 92 -4.07 -25.36 1.25
CA ALA A 92 -5.29 -25.67 0.48
C ALA A 92 -6.06 -24.42 0.02
N GLU A 93 -5.87 -23.28 0.68
CA GLU A 93 -6.51 -22.01 0.35
C GLU A 93 -5.76 -21.25 -0.76
N LEU A 94 -4.45 -21.49 -0.95
CA LEU A 94 -3.61 -20.76 -1.90
C LEU A 94 -4.19 -20.63 -3.33
N PRO A 95 -4.77 -21.69 -3.93
CA PRO A 95 -5.34 -21.58 -5.28
C PRO A 95 -6.59 -20.69 -5.38
N GLN A 96 -7.21 -20.36 -4.24
CA GLN A 96 -8.44 -19.55 -4.16
C GLN A 96 -8.15 -18.09 -3.83
N LEU A 97 -6.90 -17.77 -3.46
CA LEU A 97 -6.53 -16.42 -3.13
C LEU A 97 -6.37 -15.56 -4.39
N THR A 98 -6.93 -14.37 -4.34
CA THR A 98 -6.54 -13.25 -5.20
C THR A 98 -5.44 -12.46 -4.50
N VAL A 99 -4.34 -12.23 -5.19
CA VAL A 99 -3.25 -11.36 -4.75
C VAL A 99 -3.36 -10.03 -5.46
N GLU A 100 -3.47 -8.95 -4.71
CA GLU A 100 -3.49 -7.58 -5.23
C GLU A 100 -2.24 -6.85 -4.76
N VAL A 101 -1.57 -6.16 -5.68
CA VAL A 101 -0.42 -5.30 -5.39
C VAL A 101 -0.81 -3.85 -5.68
N SER A 102 -0.56 -2.97 -4.72
CA SER A 102 -0.68 -1.52 -4.86
C SER A 102 0.70 -0.89 -4.76
N VAL A 103 1.18 -0.28 -5.83
CA VAL A 103 2.48 0.41 -5.88
C VAL A 103 2.24 1.91 -5.77
N LEU A 104 2.92 2.55 -4.81
CA LEU A 104 2.78 3.98 -4.59
C LEU A 104 3.78 4.77 -5.44
N SER A 105 3.37 5.96 -5.89
CA SER A 105 4.32 6.95 -6.41
C SER A 105 5.25 7.46 -5.29
N PRO A 106 6.37 8.08 -5.61
CA PRO A 106 7.11 8.86 -4.63
C PRO A 106 6.18 9.88 -3.95
N LEU A 107 6.42 10.12 -2.65
CA LEU A 107 5.69 11.13 -1.89
C LEU A 107 6.08 12.52 -2.40
N ARG A 108 5.10 13.37 -2.65
CA ARG A 108 5.27 14.77 -3.03
C ARG A 108 4.67 15.66 -1.95
N GLU A 109 5.50 16.52 -1.35
CA GLU A 109 5.01 17.51 -0.40
C GLU A 109 4.01 18.47 -1.08
N SER A 110 2.94 18.81 -0.37
CA SER A 110 1.91 19.74 -0.82
C SER A 110 1.91 20.99 0.06
N GLU A 111 2.02 22.15 -0.59
CA GLU A 111 1.93 23.45 0.10
C GLU A 111 0.48 23.89 0.26
N ASN A 112 -0.40 23.49 -0.69
CA ASN A 112 -1.83 23.84 -0.70
C ASN A 112 -2.71 22.60 -0.87
N PRO A 113 -2.79 21.72 0.14
CA PRO A 113 -3.43 20.42 -0.03
C PRO A 113 -4.92 20.50 -0.44
N LEU A 114 -5.65 21.52 -0.03
CA LEU A 114 -7.07 21.71 -0.45
C LEU A 114 -7.23 21.97 -1.94
N GLU A 115 -6.24 22.59 -2.58
CA GLU A 115 -6.26 22.93 -4.02
C GLU A 115 -5.62 21.81 -4.86
N GLU A 116 -4.64 21.11 -4.29
CA GLU A 116 -3.85 20.12 -5.00
C GLU A 116 -4.44 18.69 -4.94
N ILE A 117 -5.29 18.39 -3.95
CA ILE A 117 -5.91 17.07 -3.83
C ILE A 117 -6.93 16.86 -4.94
N GLU A 118 -6.69 15.86 -5.78
CA GLU A 118 -7.66 15.30 -6.69
C GLU A 118 -8.21 14.00 -6.10
N LEU A 119 -9.48 14.05 -5.65
CA LEU A 119 -10.13 12.92 -4.97
C LEU A 119 -10.23 11.69 -5.90
N GLY A 120 -9.88 10.54 -5.40
CA GLY A 120 -9.81 9.29 -6.15
C GLY A 120 -8.49 9.08 -6.90
N THR A 121 -7.68 10.14 -7.10
CA THR A 121 -6.35 10.09 -7.73
C THR A 121 -5.24 10.16 -6.69
N HIS A 122 -5.36 11.10 -5.75
CA HIS A 122 -4.35 11.31 -4.72
C HIS A 122 -4.74 10.65 -3.40
N GLY A 123 -3.83 9.81 -2.90
CA GLY A 123 -3.76 9.47 -1.48
C GLY A 123 -3.02 10.56 -0.70
N ILE A 124 -3.20 10.57 0.60
CA ILE A 124 -2.55 11.52 1.51
C ILE A 124 -1.74 10.79 2.58
N TYR A 125 -0.57 11.34 2.88
CA TYR A 125 0.26 10.96 4.02
C TYR A 125 0.58 12.20 4.82
N ILE A 126 0.11 12.26 6.06
CA ILE A 126 0.27 13.40 6.96
C ILE A 126 1.29 13.04 8.02
N VAL A 127 2.29 13.90 8.20
CA VAL A 127 3.40 13.72 9.15
C VAL A 127 3.48 14.94 10.05
N GLY A 128 3.36 14.72 11.34
CA GLY A 128 3.50 15.69 12.41
C GLY A 128 4.07 15.02 13.66
N PRO A 129 3.61 15.32 14.87
CA PRO A 129 3.95 14.59 16.09
C PRO A 129 3.69 13.08 15.98
N SER A 130 2.76 12.71 15.16
CA SER A 130 2.47 11.35 14.71
C SER A 130 2.17 11.37 13.22
N SER A 131 1.86 10.21 12.61
CA SER A 131 1.59 10.14 11.18
C SER A 131 0.38 9.28 10.86
N GLY A 132 -0.28 9.58 9.76
CA GLY A 132 -1.42 8.84 9.26
C GLY A 132 -1.56 8.97 7.76
N CYS A 133 -2.34 8.08 7.17
CA CYS A 133 -2.52 8.06 5.73
C CYS A 133 -3.88 7.51 5.33
N PHE A 134 -4.28 7.90 4.13
CA PHE A 134 -5.36 7.27 3.39
C PHE A 134 -4.94 7.04 1.94
N LEU A 135 -5.35 5.90 1.40
CA LEU A 135 -5.23 5.60 -0.03
C LEU A 135 -6.22 6.44 -0.85
N PRO A 136 -5.97 6.63 -2.16
CA PRO A 136 -6.78 7.52 -3.01
C PRO A 136 -8.28 7.21 -3.01
N GLU A 137 -8.65 5.94 -2.99
CA GLU A 137 -10.03 5.47 -3.08
C GLU A 137 -10.88 5.83 -1.85
N VAL A 138 -10.27 6.01 -0.68
CA VAL A 138 -11.00 6.18 0.58
C VAL A 138 -11.92 7.40 0.56
N ALA A 139 -11.46 8.53 0.04
CA ALA A 139 -12.29 9.74 -0.01
C ALA A 139 -13.52 9.57 -0.90
N THR A 140 -13.38 8.91 -2.04
CA THR A 140 -14.48 8.67 -2.98
C THR A 140 -15.46 7.63 -2.45
N GLU A 141 -14.98 6.56 -1.82
CA GLU A 141 -15.82 5.53 -1.18
C GLU A 141 -16.65 6.10 -0.02
N GLN A 142 -16.11 7.07 0.71
CA GLN A 142 -16.79 7.71 1.84
C GLN A 142 -17.59 8.96 1.42
N GLY A 143 -17.46 9.42 0.19
CA GLY A 143 -18.10 10.66 -0.29
C GLY A 143 -17.56 11.92 0.39
N TRP A 144 -16.29 11.93 0.78
CA TRP A 144 -15.65 13.05 1.47
C TRP A 144 -15.15 14.12 0.51
N SER A 145 -15.22 15.38 0.97
CA SER A 145 -14.47 16.48 0.37
C SER A 145 -12.98 16.42 0.74
N ALA A 146 -12.13 17.17 0.05
CA ALA A 146 -10.69 17.24 0.35
C ALA A 146 -10.41 17.64 1.82
N ARG A 147 -11.18 18.61 2.36
CA ARG A 147 -11.08 18.99 3.78
C ARG A 147 -11.42 17.83 4.70
N GLN A 148 -12.55 17.15 4.48
CA GLN A 148 -12.94 16.00 5.30
C GLN A 148 -11.92 14.87 5.22
N PHE A 149 -11.32 14.65 4.04
CA PHE A 149 -10.28 13.65 3.83
C PHE A 149 -9.05 13.92 4.69
N LEU A 150 -8.57 15.19 4.73
CA LEU A 150 -7.46 15.63 5.59
C LEU A 150 -7.83 15.54 7.08
N ASP A 151 -8.98 16.06 7.45
CA ASP A 151 -9.49 16.09 8.83
C ASP A 151 -9.61 14.68 9.41
N HIS A 152 -10.23 13.76 8.67
CA HIS A 152 -10.37 12.36 9.06
C HIS A 152 -9.02 11.64 9.11
N CYS A 153 -8.08 11.95 8.24
CA CYS A 153 -6.74 11.38 8.28
C CYS A 153 -6.01 11.79 9.57
N CYS A 154 -6.04 13.07 9.92
CA CYS A 154 -5.49 13.56 11.19
C CYS A 154 -6.11 12.84 12.39
N ALA A 155 -7.42 12.83 12.49
CA ALA A 155 -8.12 12.32 13.66
C ALA A 155 -8.04 10.79 13.78
N SER A 156 -8.37 10.05 12.70
CA SER A 156 -8.58 8.60 12.78
C SER A 156 -7.33 7.77 12.47
N LYS A 157 -6.35 8.32 11.74
CA LYS A 157 -5.14 7.61 11.34
C LYS A 157 -3.90 8.10 12.08
N ALA A 158 -3.74 9.42 12.17
CA ALA A 158 -2.59 10.00 12.85
C ALA A 158 -2.82 10.18 14.37
N GLY A 159 -4.06 10.11 14.85
CA GLY A 159 -4.38 10.35 16.27
C GLY A 159 -4.07 11.78 16.71
N MET A 160 -4.18 12.73 15.79
CA MET A 160 -3.98 14.16 16.00
C MET A 160 -5.34 14.89 16.05
N GLU A 161 -5.32 16.20 16.34
CA GLU A 161 -6.53 17.02 16.20
C GLU A 161 -6.96 17.12 14.74
N THR A 162 -8.26 17.28 14.51
CA THR A 162 -8.91 17.23 13.18
C THR A 162 -8.23 18.16 12.16
N GLU A 163 -7.89 19.39 12.53
CA GLU A 163 -7.26 20.37 11.63
C GLU A 163 -5.73 20.45 11.76
N ALA A 164 -5.10 19.42 12.35
CA ALA A 164 -3.65 19.41 12.57
C ALA A 164 -2.83 19.55 11.28
N TRP A 165 -3.37 19.17 10.13
CA TRP A 165 -2.76 19.32 8.81
C TRP A 165 -2.45 20.80 8.42
N GLN A 166 -3.07 21.79 9.11
CA GLN A 166 -2.83 23.22 8.89
C GLN A 166 -1.68 23.77 9.76
N ARG A 167 -1.12 22.98 10.65
CA ARG A 167 -0.10 23.42 11.59
C ARG A 167 1.28 23.49 10.95
N PRO A 168 2.15 24.43 11.38
CA PRO A 168 3.50 24.56 10.82
C PRO A 168 4.42 23.36 11.15
N ASP A 169 4.06 22.54 12.14
CA ASP A 169 4.78 21.31 12.51
C ASP A 169 4.22 20.06 11.85
N THR A 170 3.33 20.24 10.87
CA THR A 170 2.67 19.13 10.14
C THR A 170 2.87 19.31 8.64
N THR A 171 3.29 18.26 7.98
CA THR A 171 3.48 18.21 6.53
C THR A 171 2.50 17.25 5.89
N VAL A 172 1.88 17.68 4.79
CA VAL A 172 1.00 16.86 3.97
C VAL A 172 1.74 16.43 2.72
N TYR A 173 1.79 15.11 2.48
CA TYR A 173 2.31 14.52 1.25
C TYR A 173 1.15 13.94 0.45
N LEU A 174 1.22 14.11 -0.88
CA LEU A 174 0.34 13.48 -1.86
C LEU A 174 1.09 12.36 -2.56
N PHE A 175 0.37 11.31 -2.92
CA PHE A 175 0.87 10.21 -3.73
C PHE A 175 -0.26 9.62 -4.57
N THR A 176 0.09 8.91 -5.63
CA THR A 176 -0.84 8.09 -6.40
C THR A 176 -0.59 6.61 -6.11
N SER A 177 -1.59 5.78 -6.38
CA SER A 177 -1.49 4.32 -6.24
C SER A 177 -1.83 3.64 -7.55
N GLU A 178 -0.99 2.73 -7.97
CA GLU A 178 -1.20 1.86 -9.12
C GLU A 178 -1.53 0.46 -8.61
N LYS A 179 -2.79 0.03 -8.81
CA LYS A 179 -3.34 -1.21 -8.25
C LYS A 179 -3.58 -2.23 -9.36
N PHE A 180 -3.13 -3.46 -9.15
CA PHE A 180 -3.32 -4.59 -10.06
C PHE A 180 -3.36 -5.92 -9.30
N ASN A 181 -4.06 -6.91 -9.84
CA ASN A 181 -4.29 -8.22 -9.25
C ASN A 181 -4.25 -9.34 -10.30
N ASP A 182 -4.17 -10.59 -9.85
CA ASP A 182 -4.32 -11.80 -10.67
C ASP A 182 -5.75 -12.31 -10.76
#